data_c06a69b0f35882ebb9001300870732f5
#
_entry.id   c06a69b0f35882ebb9001300870732f5
#
_cell.length_a   1.000
_cell.length_b   1.000
_cell.length_c   1.000
_cell.angle_alpha   90.00
_cell.angle_beta   90.00
_cell.angle_gamma   90.00
#
_symmetry.space_group_name_H-M   'P 1'
#
loop_
_entity.id
_entity.type
_entity.pdbx_description
1 polymer ?
#
loop_
_entity_poly.entity_id
_entity_poly.type
_entity_poly.pdbx_seq_one_letter_code
_entity_poly.pdbx_strand_id
1 'polypeptide(L)'
;RSSKRTVSGAVDRVKKEDMNKGVVTSPAEALKGKVAGVIISQAGGDPTSSPSIRVRGTSSLSGGNDPLIIIDGVFADMTMFNSLAPGDIESLTILKDASETAQYGSRGASGVIVVTTAKGKLGYSSLSYNGQFGVNTVYKNLDLMSASEYRETAKSLGLTYTDMGGDTNFLDEIERNVGLTQNHNISFSSGTDTSSLRASLGFVLRQGALKNSDMKNFTAKLDGTQYLFDKHLKLELGIFGSQRNSNIQYDMHKMFYSATAYNPTYPNVRNDKGEWDEDLLANEVWNPLGLLDIDDFYKDASVNVHGKATVNIIDGLTV
;
A
#
# COMPACT_ATOMS: atom_id res chain seq x y z
N ARG A 1 -9.96 -29.31 -8.22
CA ARG A 1 -10.58 -28.01 -7.88
C ARG A 1 -12.07 -28.27 -7.62
N SER A 2 -12.53 -28.14 -6.36
CA SER A 2 -13.95 -28.21 -6.02
C SER A 2 -14.71 -27.04 -6.63
N SER A 3 -15.92 -27.29 -7.14
CA SER A 3 -16.78 -26.19 -7.60
C SER A 3 -17.31 -25.42 -6.39
N LYS A 4 -17.65 -24.14 -6.54
CA LYS A 4 -18.21 -23.30 -5.46
C LYS A 4 -19.44 -23.92 -4.78
N ARG A 5 -20.15 -24.83 -5.45
CA ARG A 5 -21.32 -25.55 -4.94
C ARG A 5 -20.98 -26.73 -4.02
N THR A 6 -19.75 -27.22 -4.07
CA THR A 6 -19.29 -28.38 -3.27
C THR A 6 -18.41 -27.97 -2.07
N VAL A 7 -18.10 -26.68 -1.94
CA VAL A 7 -17.34 -26.14 -0.81
C VAL A 7 -18.29 -25.79 0.31
N SER A 8 -18.12 -26.43 1.45
CA SER A 8 -18.97 -26.23 2.65
C SER A 8 -18.60 -24.97 3.46
N GLY A 9 -17.50 -24.33 3.14
CA GLY A 9 -16.98 -23.16 3.87
C GLY A 9 -17.24 -21.82 3.14
N ALA A 10 -17.07 -20.70 3.86
CA ALA A 10 -17.22 -19.35 3.33
C ALA A 10 -15.97 -18.93 2.51
N VAL A 11 -15.96 -19.32 1.24
CA VAL A 11 -14.93 -18.94 0.26
C VAL A 11 -15.46 -17.82 -0.63
N ASP A 12 -14.82 -16.66 -0.58
CA ASP A 12 -15.10 -15.57 -1.50
C ASP A 12 -13.97 -15.40 -2.51
N ARG A 13 -14.34 -15.38 -3.78
CA ARG A 13 -13.40 -15.14 -4.88
C ARG A 13 -13.77 -13.84 -5.58
N VAL A 14 -12.84 -12.91 -5.59
CA VAL A 14 -12.94 -11.64 -6.32
C VAL A 14 -12.05 -11.74 -7.55
N LYS A 15 -12.65 -11.68 -8.72
CA LYS A 15 -11.92 -11.67 -9.99
C LYS A 15 -11.49 -10.26 -10.34
N LYS A 16 -10.56 -10.14 -11.31
CA LYS A 16 -10.06 -8.85 -11.81
C LYS A 16 -11.17 -7.87 -12.21
N GLU A 17 -12.20 -8.36 -12.88
CA GLU A 17 -13.34 -7.55 -13.33
C GLU A 17 -14.20 -6.98 -12.19
N ASP A 18 -14.21 -7.67 -11.02
CA ASP A 18 -15.00 -7.32 -9.84
C ASP A 18 -14.24 -6.38 -8.87
N MET A 19 -12.94 -6.22 -9.06
CA MET A 19 -12.10 -5.35 -8.24
C MET A 19 -12.47 -3.88 -8.44
N ASN A 20 -12.09 -3.04 -7.46
CA ASN A 20 -12.26 -1.60 -7.58
C ASN A 20 -11.47 -1.07 -8.79
N LYS A 21 -12.12 -0.20 -9.58
CA LYS A 21 -11.56 0.36 -10.83
C LYS A 21 -11.09 1.79 -10.72
N GLY A 22 -11.09 2.38 -9.52
CA GLY A 22 -10.56 3.73 -9.27
C GLY A 22 -9.03 3.77 -9.33
N VAL A 23 -8.46 4.86 -8.83
CA VAL A 23 -7.01 4.95 -8.64
C VAL A 23 -6.62 4.03 -7.49
N VAL A 24 -6.24 2.81 -7.83
CA VAL A 24 -5.93 1.71 -6.92
C VAL A 24 -4.45 1.41 -7.03
N THR A 25 -3.74 1.53 -5.93
CA THR A 25 -2.28 1.39 -5.87
C THR A 25 -1.81 0.10 -5.23
N SER A 26 -2.71 -0.64 -4.57
CA SER A 26 -2.41 -1.93 -3.94
C SER A 26 -3.56 -2.92 -4.11
N PRO A 27 -3.28 -4.24 -4.02
CA PRO A 27 -4.32 -5.28 -4.04
C PRO A 27 -5.34 -5.14 -2.91
N ALA A 28 -4.93 -4.67 -1.74
CA ALA A 28 -5.81 -4.42 -0.62
C ALA A 28 -6.86 -3.35 -0.96
N GLU A 29 -6.44 -2.23 -1.56
CA GLU A 29 -7.37 -1.19 -2.04
C GLU A 29 -8.35 -1.73 -3.09
N ALA A 30 -7.86 -2.63 -3.96
CA ALA A 30 -8.70 -3.29 -4.97
C ALA A 30 -9.82 -4.15 -4.36
N LEU A 31 -9.59 -4.70 -3.16
CA LEU A 31 -10.55 -5.53 -2.42
C LEU A 31 -11.51 -4.74 -1.53
N LYS A 32 -11.23 -3.48 -1.23
CA LYS A 32 -11.99 -2.69 -0.25
C LYS A 32 -13.48 -2.68 -0.56
N GLY A 33 -14.30 -3.18 0.39
CA GLY A 33 -15.76 -3.27 0.25
C GLY A 33 -16.29 -4.39 -0.68
N LYS A 34 -15.41 -5.30 -1.16
CA LYS A 34 -15.81 -6.37 -2.09
C LYS A 34 -16.14 -7.70 -1.41
N VAL A 35 -15.70 -7.89 -0.17
CA VAL A 35 -15.83 -9.16 0.55
C VAL A 35 -16.44 -8.92 1.92
N ALA A 36 -17.55 -9.58 2.21
CA ALA A 36 -18.20 -9.51 3.52
C ALA A 36 -17.30 -10.11 4.62
N GLY A 37 -17.20 -9.43 5.77
CA GLY A 37 -16.37 -9.87 6.90
C GLY A 37 -14.86 -9.64 6.71
N VAL A 38 -14.47 -8.88 5.67
CA VAL A 38 -13.11 -8.39 5.49
C VAL A 38 -13.07 -6.89 5.70
N ILE A 39 -12.28 -6.46 6.66
CA ILE A 39 -12.08 -5.05 6.98
C ILE A 39 -10.71 -4.65 6.44
N ILE A 40 -10.69 -3.62 5.62
CA ILE A 40 -9.46 -3.03 5.09
C ILE A 40 -9.39 -1.60 5.58
N SER A 41 -8.38 -1.33 6.38
CA SER A 41 -8.11 0.01 6.92
C SER A 41 -6.73 0.48 6.46
N GLN A 42 -6.66 1.78 6.20
CA GLN A 42 -5.42 2.45 5.82
C GLN A 42 -5.43 3.83 6.47
N ALA A 43 -4.32 4.22 7.07
CA ALA A 43 -4.14 5.57 7.56
C ALA A 43 -4.20 6.56 6.38
N GLY A 44 -5.02 7.60 6.51
CA GLY A 44 -5.11 8.65 5.50
C GLY A 44 -3.90 9.58 5.56
N GLY A 45 -3.56 10.17 4.41
CA GLY A 45 -2.51 11.20 4.33
C GLY A 45 -1.08 10.70 4.23
N ASP A 46 -0.75 9.53 4.80
CA ASP A 46 0.56 8.91 4.70
C ASP A 46 0.66 8.03 3.43
N PRO A 47 1.51 8.36 2.47
CA PRO A 47 1.67 7.59 1.24
C PRO A 47 2.36 6.25 1.48
N THR A 48 3.08 6.10 2.59
CA THR A 48 3.85 4.90 2.93
C THR A 48 3.03 3.90 3.73
N SER A 49 1.92 4.34 4.32
CA SER A 49 1.01 3.50 5.10
C SER A 49 0.45 2.37 4.24
N SER A 50 0.83 1.15 4.59
CA SER A 50 0.30 -0.05 3.96
C SER A 50 -1.10 -0.34 4.50
N PRO A 51 -2.07 -0.68 3.62
CA PRO A 51 -3.38 -1.13 4.08
C PRO A 51 -3.24 -2.37 4.96
N SER A 52 -3.91 -2.38 6.09
CA SER A 52 -4.07 -3.57 6.92
C SER A 52 -5.37 -4.29 6.56
N ILE A 53 -5.32 -5.62 6.56
CA ILE A 53 -6.47 -6.47 6.24
C ILE A 53 -6.78 -7.32 7.46
N ARG A 54 -8.06 -7.34 7.86
CA ARG A 54 -8.56 -8.22 8.92
C ARG A 54 -9.71 -9.06 8.40
N VAL A 55 -9.64 -10.37 8.62
CA VAL A 55 -10.68 -11.32 8.23
C VAL A 55 -11.41 -11.75 9.50
N ARG A 56 -12.73 -11.51 9.55
CA ARG A 56 -13.60 -11.82 10.71
C ARG A 56 -13.23 -11.12 12.02
N GLY A 57 -12.54 -9.98 11.97
CA GLY A 57 -12.18 -9.18 13.14
C GLY A 57 -10.88 -9.57 13.81
N THR A 58 -10.76 -9.32 15.11
CA THR A 58 -9.55 -9.59 15.89
C THR A 58 -9.63 -10.99 16.48
N SER A 59 -8.74 -11.88 16.08
CA SER A 59 -8.66 -13.27 16.55
C SER A 59 -7.72 -13.45 17.75
N SER A 60 -6.79 -12.52 17.97
CA SER A 60 -5.82 -12.56 19.05
C SER A 60 -5.64 -11.19 19.69
N LEU A 61 -5.48 -11.17 21.01
CA LEU A 61 -5.19 -9.94 21.79
C LEU A 61 -3.69 -9.60 21.78
N SER A 62 -2.81 -10.60 21.65
CA SER A 62 -1.36 -10.43 21.75
C SER A 62 -0.61 -10.97 20.52
N GLY A 63 -1.25 -11.74 19.66
CA GLY A 63 -0.68 -12.25 18.41
C GLY A 63 -1.05 -11.41 17.21
N GLY A 64 -0.38 -11.63 16.08
CA GLY A 64 -0.72 -11.01 14.81
C GLY A 64 -2.14 -11.37 14.35
N ASN A 65 -2.88 -10.38 13.85
CA ASN A 65 -4.22 -10.57 13.32
C ASN A 65 -4.25 -10.49 11.78
N ASP A 66 -3.09 -10.42 11.16
CA ASP A 66 -2.98 -10.37 9.70
C ASP A 66 -3.29 -11.75 9.10
N PRO A 67 -4.01 -11.81 7.99
CA PRO A 67 -4.28 -13.05 7.30
C PRO A 67 -2.98 -13.61 6.68
N LEU A 68 -2.93 -14.92 6.55
CA LEU A 68 -1.87 -15.57 5.80
C LEU A 68 -2.01 -15.24 4.31
N ILE A 69 -0.94 -14.77 3.70
CA ILE A 69 -0.89 -14.46 2.27
C ILE A 69 -0.22 -15.60 1.50
N ILE A 70 -0.84 -16.01 0.39
CA ILE A 70 -0.28 -17.01 -0.52
C ILE A 70 -0.37 -16.46 -1.94
N ILE A 71 0.77 -16.27 -2.60
CA ILE A 71 0.85 -15.76 -3.97
C ILE A 71 1.32 -16.90 -4.87
N ASP A 72 0.48 -17.31 -5.81
CA ASP A 72 0.73 -18.43 -6.75
C ASP A 72 1.19 -19.74 -6.08
N GLY A 73 0.76 -19.97 -4.84
CA GLY A 73 1.08 -21.16 -4.05
C GLY A 73 2.29 -20.98 -3.11
N VAL A 74 2.93 -19.82 -3.09
CA VAL A 74 4.06 -19.49 -2.20
C VAL A 74 3.61 -18.59 -1.07
N PHE A 75 4.07 -18.85 0.14
CA PHE A 75 3.83 -17.99 1.30
C PHE A 75 4.51 -16.62 1.09
N ALA A 76 3.79 -15.57 1.39
CA ALA A 76 4.24 -14.19 1.28
C ALA A 76 3.85 -13.39 2.53
N ASP A 77 4.47 -12.25 2.72
CA ASP A 77 4.07 -11.28 3.73
C ASP A 77 3.14 -10.20 3.17
N MET A 78 2.62 -9.35 4.06
CA MET A 78 1.72 -8.25 3.69
C MET A 78 2.44 -7.18 2.84
N THR A 79 3.74 -6.99 3.03
CA THR A 79 4.56 -6.03 2.27
C THR A 79 4.64 -6.45 0.81
N MET A 80 4.97 -7.73 0.57
CA MET A 80 5.00 -8.29 -0.77
C MET A 80 3.63 -8.27 -1.44
N PHE A 81 2.57 -8.60 -0.71
CA PHE A 81 1.19 -8.52 -1.20
C PHE A 81 0.84 -7.10 -1.66
N ASN A 82 1.09 -6.09 -0.82
CA ASN A 82 0.80 -4.70 -1.14
C ASN A 82 1.72 -4.11 -2.22
N SER A 83 2.83 -4.78 -2.53
CA SER A 83 3.73 -4.38 -3.61
C SER A 83 3.30 -4.90 -4.99
N LEU A 84 2.41 -5.91 -5.05
CA LEU A 84 1.91 -6.41 -6.33
C LEU A 84 1.13 -5.33 -7.08
N ALA A 85 1.39 -5.20 -8.38
CA ALA A 85 0.57 -4.35 -9.23
C ALA A 85 -0.85 -4.94 -9.35
N PRO A 86 -1.92 -4.19 -9.06
CA PRO A 86 -3.30 -4.69 -9.19
C PRO A 86 -3.60 -5.24 -10.59
N GLY A 87 -2.94 -4.68 -11.62
CA GLY A 87 -3.05 -5.13 -13.02
C GLY A 87 -2.56 -6.56 -13.27
N ASP A 88 -1.68 -7.07 -12.42
CA ASP A 88 -1.12 -8.43 -12.51
C ASP A 88 -1.92 -9.48 -11.75
N ILE A 89 -2.99 -9.10 -11.07
CA ILE A 89 -3.84 -10.04 -10.33
C ILE A 89 -4.96 -10.53 -11.23
N GLU A 90 -5.12 -11.85 -11.29
CA GLU A 90 -6.26 -12.49 -11.95
C GLU A 90 -7.44 -12.66 -10.99
N SER A 91 -7.15 -13.12 -9.76
CA SER A 91 -8.17 -13.26 -8.73
C SER A 91 -7.57 -13.29 -7.33
N LEU A 92 -8.39 -12.88 -6.36
CA LEU A 92 -8.13 -12.98 -4.93
C LEU A 92 -9.18 -13.90 -4.31
N THR A 93 -8.74 -14.93 -3.62
CA THR A 93 -9.63 -15.89 -2.94
C THR A 93 -9.40 -15.76 -1.44
N ILE A 94 -10.45 -15.47 -0.69
CA ILE A 94 -10.39 -15.28 0.76
C ILE A 94 -11.04 -16.49 1.43
N LEU A 95 -10.25 -17.24 2.21
CA LEU A 95 -10.69 -18.34 3.01
C LEU A 95 -10.92 -17.84 4.43
N LYS A 96 -12.16 -17.94 4.88
CA LYS A 96 -12.57 -17.37 6.16
C LYS A 96 -12.84 -18.43 7.21
N ASP A 97 -13.37 -19.58 6.82
CA ASP A 97 -13.77 -20.64 7.75
C ASP A 97 -12.62 -21.57 8.13
N ALA A 98 -12.66 -22.10 9.35
CA ALA A 98 -11.65 -23.02 9.86
C ALA A 98 -11.53 -24.29 9.00
N SER A 99 -12.63 -24.77 8.41
CA SER A 99 -12.62 -25.92 7.49
C SER A 99 -11.77 -25.68 6.25
N GLU A 100 -11.75 -24.45 5.74
CA GLU A 100 -10.98 -24.07 4.54
C GLU A 100 -9.53 -23.72 4.88
N THR A 101 -9.31 -23.14 6.07
CA THR A 101 -7.98 -22.70 6.50
C THR A 101 -7.18 -23.79 7.19
N ALA A 102 -7.81 -24.90 7.61
CA ALA A 102 -7.17 -26.01 8.34
C ALA A 102 -5.94 -26.59 7.63
N GLN A 103 -5.94 -26.61 6.29
CA GLN A 103 -4.80 -27.09 5.50
C GLN A 103 -3.53 -26.25 5.69
N TYR A 104 -3.66 -25.02 6.22
CA TYR A 104 -2.54 -24.10 6.48
C TYR A 104 -2.13 -24.09 7.96
N GLY A 105 -2.74 -24.95 8.79
CA GLY A 105 -2.45 -25.06 10.21
C GLY A 105 -2.70 -23.77 10.98
N SER A 106 -1.93 -23.54 12.05
CA SER A 106 -2.08 -22.35 12.90
C SER A 106 -1.88 -21.03 12.17
N ARG A 107 -1.10 -20.99 11.08
CA ARG A 107 -0.91 -19.77 10.27
C ARG A 107 -2.19 -19.30 9.61
N GLY A 108 -3.15 -20.20 9.35
CA GLY A 108 -4.44 -19.86 8.76
C GLY A 108 -5.49 -19.36 9.76
N ALA A 109 -5.19 -19.26 11.05
CA ALA A 109 -6.16 -18.91 12.09
C ALA A 109 -6.83 -17.54 11.89
N SER A 110 -6.09 -16.54 11.40
CA SER A 110 -6.60 -15.20 11.09
C SER A 110 -7.17 -15.07 9.66
N GLY A 111 -7.45 -16.20 9.00
CA GLY A 111 -7.87 -16.24 7.59
C GLY A 111 -6.71 -16.37 6.61
N VAL A 112 -7.03 -16.72 5.38
CA VAL A 112 -6.03 -16.89 4.31
C VAL A 112 -6.47 -16.13 3.06
N ILE A 113 -5.57 -15.37 2.47
CA ILE A 113 -5.75 -14.70 1.18
C ILE A 113 -4.87 -15.40 0.15
N VAL A 114 -5.51 -16.05 -0.80
CA VAL A 114 -4.84 -16.71 -1.93
C VAL A 114 -4.91 -15.79 -3.14
N VAL A 115 -3.76 -15.33 -3.56
CA VAL A 115 -3.57 -14.48 -4.75
C VAL A 115 -3.24 -15.38 -5.93
N THR A 116 -4.03 -15.28 -7.00
CA THR A 116 -3.68 -15.86 -8.29
C THR A 116 -3.31 -14.73 -9.22
N THR A 117 -2.08 -14.76 -9.74
CA THR A 117 -1.63 -13.74 -10.67
C THR A 117 -1.96 -14.11 -12.11
N ALA A 118 -2.08 -13.11 -12.97
CA ALA A 118 -2.31 -13.30 -14.38
C ALA A 118 -1.11 -13.98 -15.02
N LYS A 119 -1.35 -15.06 -15.76
CA LYS A 119 -0.36 -15.84 -16.51
C LYS A 119 -0.58 -15.71 -18.01
N GLY A 120 0.44 -16.09 -18.78
CA GLY A 120 0.31 -16.22 -20.23
C GLY A 120 -0.73 -17.27 -20.60
N LYS A 121 -1.45 -17.06 -21.68
CA LYS A 121 -2.43 -18.00 -22.21
C LYS A 121 -1.86 -18.66 -23.46
N LEU A 122 -2.11 -19.97 -23.62
CA LEU A 122 -1.71 -20.71 -24.81
C LEU A 122 -2.44 -20.16 -26.04
N GLY A 123 -1.74 -20.13 -27.18
CA GLY A 123 -2.31 -19.72 -28.47
C GLY A 123 -2.74 -18.25 -28.54
N TYR A 124 -2.30 -17.40 -27.60
CA TYR A 124 -2.73 -16.01 -27.53
C TYR A 124 -1.57 -15.07 -27.23
N SER A 125 -1.51 -13.95 -27.95
CA SER A 125 -0.55 -12.89 -27.71
C SER A 125 -1.24 -11.56 -27.48
N SER A 126 -0.77 -10.77 -26.51
CA SER A 126 -1.32 -9.46 -26.21
C SER A 126 -0.27 -8.55 -25.58
N LEU A 127 -0.39 -7.27 -25.87
CA LEU A 127 0.25 -6.19 -25.15
C LEU A 127 -0.85 -5.33 -24.50
N SER A 128 -0.73 -5.07 -23.21
CA SER A 128 -1.70 -4.22 -22.51
C SER A 128 -0.98 -3.19 -21.64
N TYR A 129 -1.54 -2.00 -21.64
CA TYR A 129 -1.14 -0.91 -20.77
C TYR A 129 -2.34 -0.44 -19.97
N ASN A 130 -2.14 -0.24 -18.66
CA ASN A 130 -3.11 0.34 -17.77
C ASN A 130 -2.46 1.52 -17.04
N GLY A 131 -3.00 2.72 -17.21
CA GLY A 131 -2.55 3.95 -16.57
C GLY A 131 -3.68 4.58 -15.76
N GLN A 132 -3.38 4.99 -14.53
CA GLN A 132 -4.32 5.68 -13.64
C GLN A 132 -3.64 6.89 -13.04
N PHE A 133 -4.39 8.00 -12.96
CA PHE A 133 -3.96 9.25 -12.34
C PHE A 133 -5.00 9.68 -11.33
N GLY A 134 -4.55 10.14 -10.18
CA GLY A 134 -5.36 10.69 -9.12
C GLY A 134 -4.73 11.96 -8.57
N VAL A 135 -5.59 12.85 -8.10
CA VAL A 135 -5.22 14.08 -7.40
C VAL A 135 -5.79 13.99 -6.00
N ASN A 136 -4.94 14.19 -5.01
CA ASN A 136 -5.31 14.19 -3.61
C ASN A 136 -5.18 15.61 -3.06
N THR A 137 -6.20 16.08 -2.36
CA THR A 137 -6.19 17.38 -1.67
C THR A 137 -6.62 17.21 -0.24
N VAL A 138 -6.13 18.03 0.66
CA VAL A 138 -6.66 18.11 2.02
C VAL A 138 -8.05 18.71 1.95
N TYR A 139 -9.05 17.97 2.43
CA TYR A 139 -10.46 18.39 2.30
C TYR A 139 -10.87 19.37 3.40
N LYS A 140 -10.33 19.21 4.62
CA LYS A 140 -10.69 20.05 5.76
C LYS A 140 -9.51 20.14 6.72
N ASN A 141 -9.13 21.38 7.04
CA ASN A 141 -8.13 21.69 8.05
C ASN A 141 -8.79 22.11 9.38
N LEU A 142 -7.96 22.14 10.42
CA LEU A 142 -8.32 22.78 11.69
C LEU A 142 -8.33 24.29 11.50
N ASP A 143 -9.30 24.94 12.11
CA ASP A 143 -9.34 26.39 12.19
C ASP A 143 -8.42 26.82 13.34
N LEU A 144 -7.23 27.33 12.99
CA LEU A 144 -6.22 27.76 13.96
C LEU A 144 -6.27 29.26 14.14
N MET A 145 -5.83 29.75 15.31
CA MET A 145 -5.71 31.18 15.54
C MET A 145 -4.69 31.79 14.59
N SER A 146 -5.07 32.91 13.96
CA SER A 146 -4.11 33.79 13.27
C SER A 146 -3.16 34.45 14.29
N ALA A 147 -2.06 35.00 13.83
CA ALA A 147 -1.13 35.72 14.70
C ALA A 147 -1.80 36.90 15.42
N SER A 148 -2.77 37.57 14.78
CA SER A 148 -3.53 38.65 15.40
C SER A 148 -4.41 38.19 16.55
N GLU A 149 -5.18 37.10 16.34
CA GLU A 149 -6.02 36.48 17.37
C GLU A 149 -5.20 35.93 18.53
N TYR A 150 -4.01 35.34 18.20
CA TYR A 150 -3.08 34.87 19.21
C TYR A 150 -2.57 36.02 20.11
N ARG A 151 -2.16 37.16 19.51
CA ARG A 151 -1.72 38.34 20.24
C ARG A 151 -2.81 38.91 21.15
N GLU A 152 -4.04 39.02 20.66
CA GLU A 152 -5.19 39.51 21.42
C GLU A 152 -5.51 38.57 22.58
N THR A 153 -5.53 37.26 22.32
CA THR A 153 -5.83 36.23 23.32
C THR A 153 -4.74 36.21 24.40
N ALA A 154 -3.48 36.20 24.03
CA ALA A 154 -2.36 36.20 24.96
C ALA A 154 -2.40 37.47 25.86
N LYS A 155 -2.68 38.63 25.28
CA LYS A 155 -2.82 39.87 26.01
C LYS A 155 -4.01 39.84 26.98
N SER A 156 -5.16 39.32 26.55
CA SER A 156 -6.38 39.23 27.38
C SER A 156 -6.19 38.30 28.57
N LEU A 157 -5.41 37.24 28.41
CA LEU A 157 -5.12 36.24 29.46
C LEU A 157 -3.88 36.57 30.28
N GLY A 158 -3.13 37.64 29.95
CA GLY A 158 -1.88 38.01 30.62
C GLY A 158 -0.77 36.99 30.44
N LEU A 159 -0.77 36.28 29.32
CA LEU A 159 0.25 35.25 29.02
C LEU A 159 1.56 35.90 28.56
N THR A 160 2.68 35.32 28.96
CA THR A 160 3.99 35.66 28.42
C THR A 160 4.23 34.84 27.16
N TYR A 161 4.59 35.50 26.07
CA TYR A 161 4.95 34.88 24.80
C TYR A 161 6.01 35.73 24.08
N THR A 162 6.70 35.13 23.13
CA THR A 162 7.63 35.82 22.24
C THR A 162 6.87 36.25 20.99
N ASP A 163 6.89 37.54 20.65
CA ASP A 163 6.35 38.05 19.39
C ASP A 163 7.50 38.31 18.40
N MET A 164 7.56 37.49 17.36
CA MET A 164 8.57 37.58 16.30
C MET A 164 8.10 38.41 15.11
N GLY A 165 6.90 39.00 15.19
CA GLY A 165 6.35 39.90 14.14
C GLY A 165 5.81 39.18 12.91
N GLY A 166 5.83 37.85 12.88
CA GLY A 166 5.29 37.04 11.78
C GLY A 166 3.77 36.88 11.83
N ASP A 167 3.24 36.19 10.83
CA ASP A 167 1.87 35.71 10.72
C ASP A 167 1.88 34.43 9.87
N THR A 168 2.10 33.29 10.52
CA THR A 168 2.32 32.03 9.85
C THR A 168 1.29 30.99 10.29
N ASN A 169 0.55 30.44 9.35
CA ASN A 169 -0.22 29.21 9.55
C ASN A 169 0.68 28.01 9.30
N PHE A 170 1.28 27.47 10.36
CA PHE A 170 2.24 26.36 10.24
C PHE A 170 1.62 25.08 9.71
N LEU A 171 0.31 24.88 9.87
CA LEU A 171 -0.38 23.72 9.30
C LEU A 171 -0.39 23.79 7.77
N ASP A 172 -0.73 24.95 7.19
CA ASP A 172 -0.72 25.18 5.75
C ASP A 172 0.71 25.08 5.18
N GLU A 173 1.70 25.46 5.99
CA GLU A 173 3.11 25.42 5.57
C GLU A 173 3.68 24.01 5.47
N ILE A 174 3.22 23.08 6.30
CA ILE A 174 3.68 21.68 6.23
C ILE A 174 2.86 20.86 5.24
N GLU A 175 1.64 21.27 4.93
CA GLU A 175 0.74 20.52 4.06
C GLU A 175 1.08 20.70 2.57
N ARG A 176 0.76 19.66 1.83
CA ARG A 176 0.82 19.67 0.36
C ARG A 176 -0.56 20.03 -0.18
N ASN A 177 -0.67 21.15 -0.88
CA ASN A 177 -1.93 21.59 -1.49
C ASN A 177 -2.52 20.56 -2.45
N VAL A 178 -1.66 19.95 -3.26
CA VAL A 178 -2.04 18.94 -4.27
C VAL A 178 -1.02 17.81 -4.29
N GLY A 179 -1.47 16.63 -3.91
CA GLY A 179 -0.69 15.39 -4.04
C GLY A 179 -1.11 14.61 -5.28
N LEU A 180 -0.14 13.98 -5.93
CA LEU A 180 -0.38 13.12 -7.10
C LEU A 180 -0.32 11.65 -6.71
N THR A 181 -1.23 10.85 -7.29
CA THR A 181 -1.16 9.40 -7.27
C THR A 181 -1.18 8.90 -8.71
N GLN A 182 -0.22 8.06 -9.06
CA GLN A 182 -0.10 7.48 -10.39
C GLN A 182 0.11 5.99 -10.26
N ASN A 183 -0.52 5.22 -11.15
CA ASN A 183 -0.31 3.79 -11.28
C ASN A 183 -0.21 3.44 -12.77
N HIS A 184 0.91 2.87 -13.17
CA HIS A 184 1.18 2.44 -14.53
C HIS A 184 1.57 0.97 -14.54
N ASN A 185 0.92 0.19 -15.38
CA ASN A 185 1.27 -1.22 -15.57
C ASN A 185 1.25 -1.53 -17.07
N ILE A 186 2.37 -2.02 -17.57
CA ILE A 186 2.49 -2.55 -18.92
C ILE A 186 2.72 -4.05 -18.82
N SER A 187 2.02 -4.83 -19.62
CA SER A 187 2.23 -6.28 -19.65
C SER A 187 2.15 -6.83 -21.07
N PHE A 188 3.08 -7.72 -21.35
CA PHE A 188 3.15 -8.50 -22.57
C PHE A 188 2.87 -9.97 -22.25
N SER A 189 2.06 -10.60 -23.05
CA SER A 189 1.76 -12.04 -22.97
C SER A 189 1.89 -12.65 -24.36
N SER A 190 2.52 -13.79 -24.44
CA SER A 190 2.62 -14.57 -25.67
C SER A 190 2.52 -16.06 -25.37
N GLY A 191 1.89 -16.83 -26.23
CA GLY A 191 1.77 -18.27 -26.06
C GLY A 191 1.63 -19.01 -27.38
N THR A 192 2.24 -20.19 -27.40
CA THR A 192 2.06 -21.23 -28.41
C THR A 192 1.09 -22.30 -27.89
N ASP A 193 0.94 -23.41 -28.59
CA ASP A 193 0.09 -24.53 -28.15
C ASP A 193 0.64 -25.25 -26.91
N THR A 194 1.94 -25.13 -26.66
CA THR A 194 2.65 -25.84 -25.58
C THR A 194 3.38 -24.95 -24.58
N SER A 195 3.53 -23.67 -24.89
CA SER A 195 4.23 -22.72 -24.03
C SER A 195 3.46 -21.42 -23.86
N SER A 196 3.66 -20.75 -22.75
CA SER A 196 3.20 -19.38 -22.57
C SER A 196 4.17 -18.59 -21.72
N LEU A 197 4.30 -17.32 -22.03
CA LEU A 197 5.12 -16.34 -21.34
C LEU A 197 4.27 -15.12 -21.03
N ARG A 198 4.45 -14.55 -19.85
CA ARG A 198 3.93 -13.23 -19.49
C ARG A 198 5.03 -12.44 -18.79
N ALA A 199 5.25 -11.23 -19.25
CA ALA A 199 6.12 -10.25 -18.61
C ALA A 199 5.30 -9.01 -18.26
N SER A 200 5.52 -8.40 -17.09
CA SER A 200 4.91 -7.13 -16.72
C SER A 200 5.88 -6.23 -15.97
N LEU A 201 5.69 -4.93 -16.14
CA LEU A 201 6.37 -3.87 -15.42
C LEU A 201 5.32 -2.94 -14.82
N GLY A 202 5.49 -2.60 -13.56
CA GLY A 202 4.61 -1.70 -12.82
C GLY A 202 5.37 -0.53 -12.21
N PHE A 203 4.72 0.60 -12.14
CA PHE A 203 5.19 1.79 -11.45
C PHE A 203 4.03 2.44 -10.71
N VAL A 204 4.24 2.71 -9.42
CA VAL A 204 3.29 3.45 -8.58
C VAL A 204 4.01 4.63 -7.96
N LEU A 205 3.41 5.81 -8.04
CA LEU A 205 3.77 7.00 -7.29
C LEU A 205 2.59 7.39 -6.40
N ARG A 206 2.84 7.64 -5.14
CA ARG A 206 1.88 8.25 -4.20
C ARG A 206 2.55 9.40 -3.47
N GLN A 207 1.94 10.56 -3.52
CA GLN A 207 2.32 11.71 -2.71
C GLN A 207 1.34 11.85 -1.55
N GLY A 208 1.87 12.07 -0.36
CA GLY A 208 1.09 12.25 0.86
C GLY A 208 0.55 13.66 1.03
N ALA A 209 -0.22 13.84 2.11
CA ALA A 209 -0.77 15.14 2.51
C ALA A 209 0.30 16.12 2.99
N LEU A 210 1.42 15.62 3.52
CA LEU A 210 2.53 16.48 3.94
C LEU A 210 3.53 16.69 2.81
N LYS A 211 4.17 17.85 2.80
CA LYS A 211 5.35 18.12 1.95
C LYS A 211 6.43 17.07 2.29
N ASN A 212 7.30 16.75 1.34
CA ASN A 212 8.40 15.77 1.48
C ASN A 212 7.95 14.34 1.87
N SER A 213 6.66 14.00 1.70
CA SER A 213 6.18 12.63 1.88
C SER A 213 5.75 12.05 0.55
N ASP A 214 6.42 10.98 0.12
CA ASP A 214 6.08 10.26 -1.11
C ASP A 214 6.54 8.79 -1.06
N MET A 215 5.92 7.98 -1.89
CA MET A 215 6.27 6.59 -2.10
C MET A 215 6.30 6.28 -3.59
N LYS A 216 7.40 5.66 -4.04
CA LYS A 216 7.59 5.12 -5.39
C LYS A 216 7.81 3.63 -5.30
N ASN A 217 7.03 2.87 -6.06
CA ASN A 217 7.16 1.42 -6.11
C ASN A 217 7.33 0.97 -7.56
N PHE A 218 8.43 0.25 -7.84
CA PHE A 218 8.70 -0.38 -9.12
C PHE A 218 8.52 -1.87 -8.97
N THR A 219 7.84 -2.51 -9.92
CA THR A 219 7.64 -3.95 -9.95
C THR A 219 7.99 -4.52 -11.31
N ALA A 220 8.57 -5.72 -11.30
CA ALA A 220 8.82 -6.50 -12.50
C ALA A 220 8.39 -7.94 -12.25
N LYS A 221 7.66 -8.53 -13.17
CA LYS A 221 7.18 -9.91 -13.07
C LYS A 221 7.39 -10.65 -14.38
N LEU A 222 7.83 -11.89 -14.29
CA LEU A 222 7.98 -12.80 -15.42
C LEU A 222 7.40 -14.17 -15.04
N ASP A 223 6.48 -14.67 -15.82
CA ASP A 223 5.90 -16.01 -15.66
C ASP A 223 6.05 -16.79 -16.97
N GLY A 224 6.57 -18.01 -16.86
CA GLY A 224 6.69 -18.96 -17.95
C GLY A 224 5.95 -20.26 -17.62
N THR A 225 5.29 -20.83 -18.62
CA THR A 225 4.70 -22.16 -18.55
C THR A 225 5.11 -22.95 -19.77
N GLN A 226 5.58 -24.17 -19.58
CA GLN A 226 5.95 -25.08 -20.65
C GLN A 226 5.27 -26.42 -20.41
N TYR A 227 4.60 -26.96 -21.45
CA TYR A 227 4.09 -28.30 -21.50
C TYR A 227 5.03 -29.18 -22.32
N LEU A 228 5.36 -30.36 -21.81
CA LEU A 228 6.24 -31.35 -22.40
C LEU A 228 5.53 -32.70 -22.45
N PHE A 229 6.03 -33.59 -23.32
CA PHE A 229 5.55 -34.99 -23.43
C PHE A 229 4.03 -35.06 -23.60
N ASP A 230 3.51 -34.47 -24.66
CA ASP A 230 2.06 -34.40 -24.94
C ASP A 230 1.21 -33.94 -23.76
N LYS A 231 1.74 -32.93 -23.01
CA LYS A 231 1.13 -32.34 -21.82
C LYS A 231 1.11 -33.24 -20.57
N HIS A 232 1.88 -34.34 -20.59
CA HIS A 232 2.08 -35.15 -19.37
C HIS A 232 2.91 -34.41 -18.31
N LEU A 233 3.83 -33.53 -18.70
CA LEU A 233 4.60 -32.70 -17.79
C LEU A 233 4.31 -31.23 -18.04
N LYS A 234 3.89 -30.50 -17.00
CA LYS A 234 3.74 -29.04 -16.99
C LYS A 234 4.78 -28.43 -16.06
N LEU A 235 5.62 -27.57 -16.59
CA LEU A 235 6.59 -26.78 -15.84
C LEU A 235 6.10 -25.32 -15.76
N GLU A 236 6.11 -24.75 -14.58
CA GLU A 236 5.80 -23.34 -14.33
C GLU A 236 6.94 -22.69 -13.58
N LEU A 237 7.41 -21.56 -14.07
CA LEU A 237 8.42 -20.73 -13.42
C LEU A 237 7.89 -19.30 -13.32
N GLY A 238 8.04 -18.69 -12.15
CA GLY A 238 7.69 -17.29 -11.95
C GLY A 238 8.78 -16.57 -11.17
N ILE A 239 9.02 -15.32 -11.57
CA ILE A 239 9.94 -14.38 -10.91
C ILE A 239 9.16 -13.10 -10.68
N PHE A 240 9.17 -12.59 -9.47
CA PHE A 240 8.61 -11.29 -9.10
C PHE A 240 9.66 -10.50 -8.34
N GLY A 241 9.90 -9.27 -8.77
CA GLY A 241 10.75 -8.31 -8.07
C GLY A 241 9.98 -7.03 -7.77
N SER A 242 10.23 -6.44 -6.62
CA SER A 242 9.73 -5.10 -6.28
C SER A 242 10.82 -4.28 -5.60
N GLN A 243 10.80 -2.98 -5.87
CA GLN A 243 11.62 -1.99 -5.17
C GLN A 243 10.76 -0.80 -4.81
N ARG A 244 10.62 -0.57 -3.50
CA ARG A 244 9.90 0.56 -2.93
C ARG A 244 10.90 1.55 -2.34
N ASN A 245 10.76 2.81 -2.73
CA ASN A 245 11.48 3.93 -2.15
C ASN A 245 10.44 4.88 -1.56
N SER A 246 10.57 5.21 -0.30
CA SER A 246 9.64 6.08 0.42
C SER A 246 10.41 7.17 1.13
N ASN A 247 9.98 8.42 0.93
CA ASN A 247 10.34 9.52 1.82
C ASN A 247 9.23 9.62 2.85
N ILE A 248 9.59 9.45 4.10
CA ILE A 248 8.67 9.51 5.23
C ILE A 248 8.95 10.74 6.06
N GLN A 249 7.93 11.22 6.75
CA GLN A 249 8.13 12.31 7.70
C GLN A 249 8.55 11.75 9.04
N TYR A 250 9.64 12.29 9.57
CA TYR A 250 10.06 12.00 10.93
C TYR A 250 8.93 12.39 11.89
N ASP A 251 8.42 11.44 12.65
CA ASP A 251 7.35 11.63 13.64
C ASP A 251 6.19 12.53 13.18
N MET A 252 5.32 12.00 12.31
CA MET A 252 4.15 12.71 11.77
C MET A 252 3.23 13.25 12.88
N HIS A 253 3.07 12.53 13.99
CA HIS A 253 2.28 12.98 15.14
C HIS A 253 2.85 14.26 15.75
N LYS A 254 4.16 14.27 15.98
CA LYS A 254 4.88 15.43 16.54
C LYS A 254 4.80 16.62 15.58
N MET A 255 4.94 16.37 14.29
CA MET A 255 4.84 17.42 13.27
C MET A 255 3.46 18.08 13.27
N PHE A 256 2.37 17.30 13.22
CA PHE A 256 1.02 17.84 13.29
C PHE A 256 0.73 18.53 14.62
N TYR A 257 1.11 17.91 15.73
CA TYR A 257 0.97 18.53 17.05
C TYR A 257 1.70 19.88 17.10
N SER A 258 2.96 19.89 16.67
CA SER A 258 3.72 21.13 16.62
C SER A 258 3.11 22.17 15.70
N ALA A 259 2.66 21.80 14.50
CA ALA A 259 2.04 22.74 13.57
C ALA A 259 0.75 23.37 14.10
N THR A 260 -0.01 22.65 14.94
CA THR A 260 -1.23 23.17 15.55
C THR A 260 -1.00 23.98 16.83
N ALA A 261 0.13 23.78 17.50
CA ALA A 261 0.42 24.39 18.79
C ALA A 261 1.54 25.45 18.73
N TYR A 262 2.25 25.54 17.61
CA TYR A 262 3.36 26.50 17.47
C TYR A 262 2.85 27.94 17.43
N ASN A 263 3.65 28.84 17.99
CA ASN A 263 3.34 30.26 18.07
C ASN A 263 3.27 30.89 16.65
N PRO A 264 2.10 31.34 16.18
CA PRO A 264 1.91 31.83 14.81
C PRO A 264 2.61 33.18 14.55
N THR A 265 3.16 33.84 15.57
CA THR A 265 3.94 35.06 15.39
C THR A 265 5.35 34.83 14.89
N TYR A 266 5.81 33.58 14.82
CA TYR A 266 7.09 33.24 14.18
C TYR A 266 6.97 33.30 12.67
N PRO A 267 7.94 33.94 11.98
CA PRO A 267 7.90 34.03 10.52
C PRO A 267 8.32 32.71 9.86
N ASN A 268 7.79 32.47 8.66
CA ASN A 268 8.22 31.36 7.80
C ASN A 268 9.50 31.72 7.02
N VAL A 269 10.56 32.09 7.76
CA VAL A 269 11.89 32.37 7.20
C VAL A 269 12.97 31.88 8.14
N ARG A 270 14.10 31.48 7.58
CA ARG A 270 15.25 31.10 8.36
C ARG A 270 15.99 32.34 8.86
N ASN A 271 16.61 32.24 10.02
CA ASN A 271 17.44 33.30 10.59
C ASN A 271 18.75 33.49 9.79
N ASP A 272 19.56 34.46 10.16
CA ASP A 272 20.83 34.79 9.51
C ASP A 272 21.85 33.64 9.51
N LYS A 273 21.66 32.63 10.36
CA LYS A 273 22.47 31.42 10.40
C LYS A 273 21.93 30.32 9.50
N GLY A 274 20.79 30.52 8.85
CA GLY A 274 20.14 29.52 8.02
C GLY A 274 19.31 28.48 8.81
N GLU A 275 19.04 28.74 10.09
CA GLU A 275 18.30 27.87 11.00
C GLU A 275 16.87 28.37 11.19
N TRP A 276 15.95 27.47 11.57
CA TRP A 276 14.62 27.84 12.02
C TRP A 276 14.67 28.28 13.47
N ASP A 277 14.03 29.40 13.79
CA ASP A 277 13.92 29.86 15.18
C ASP A 277 12.97 28.94 15.96
N GLU A 278 13.37 28.57 17.18
CA GLU A 278 12.56 27.75 18.08
C GLU A 278 11.92 28.63 19.17
N ASP A 279 10.67 28.32 19.51
CA ASP A 279 9.98 28.98 20.63
C ASP A 279 10.44 28.35 21.96
N LEU A 280 11.40 28.99 22.61
CA LEU A 280 11.99 28.53 23.87
C LEU A 280 11.01 28.54 25.05
N LEU A 281 9.85 29.19 24.91
CA LEU A 281 8.79 29.19 25.93
C LEU A 281 7.81 28.02 25.76
N ALA A 282 7.82 27.36 24.60
CA ALA A 282 6.96 26.24 24.31
C ALA A 282 7.68 24.92 24.67
N ASN A 283 7.15 24.22 25.67
CA ASN A 283 7.65 22.88 26.02
C ASN A 283 7.11 21.85 25.02
N GLU A 284 7.99 20.96 24.53
CA GLU A 284 7.67 19.82 23.63
C GLU A 284 7.08 20.21 22.25
N VAL A 285 7.02 21.48 21.92
CA VAL A 285 6.59 22.01 20.62
C VAL A 285 7.82 22.50 19.85
N TRP A 286 8.04 21.96 18.68
CA TRP A 286 9.20 22.26 17.83
C TRP A 286 8.77 23.04 16.61
N ASN A 287 9.69 23.80 16.01
CA ASN A 287 9.35 24.45 14.75
C ASN A 287 8.95 23.41 13.70
N PRO A 288 7.69 23.44 13.20
CA PRO A 288 7.22 22.40 12.26
C PRO A 288 8.01 22.37 10.96
N LEU A 289 8.57 23.51 10.53
CA LEU A 289 9.39 23.58 9.33
C LEU A 289 10.77 22.98 9.56
N GLY A 290 11.29 23.06 10.78
CA GLY A 290 12.50 22.33 11.19
C GLY A 290 12.30 20.83 11.17
N LEU A 291 11.14 20.36 11.63
CA LEU A 291 10.78 18.93 11.54
C LEU A 291 10.60 18.48 10.09
N LEU A 292 10.04 19.35 9.22
CA LEU A 292 9.86 19.06 7.80
C LEU A 292 11.18 18.90 7.04
N ASP A 293 12.25 19.54 7.51
CA ASP A 293 13.58 19.45 6.91
C ASP A 293 14.33 18.15 7.24
N ILE A 294 13.82 17.37 8.19
CA ILE A 294 14.44 16.09 8.54
C ILE A 294 14.17 15.08 7.41
N ASP A 295 15.24 14.70 6.72
CA ASP A 295 15.17 13.66 5.70
C ASP A 295 15.13 12.29 6.38
N ASP A 296 14.03 11.58 6.19
CA ASP A 296 13.89 10.18 6.56
C ASP A 296 13.41 9.38 5.35
N PHE A 297 14.14 8.33 5.02
CA PHE A 297 13.83 7.53 3.85
C PHE A 297 13.90 6.04 4.14
N TYR A 298 13.00 5.31 3.53
CA TYR A 298 12.94 3.87 3.60
C TYR A 298 13.05 3.25 2.21
N LYS A 299 13.93 2.25 2.08
CA LYS A 299 14.08 1.44 0.87
C LYS A 299 13.79 0.00 1.19
N ASP A 300 12.89 -0.59 0.44
CA ASP A 300 12.58 -2.02 0.51
C ASP A 300 12.72 -2.63 -0.88
N ALA A 301 13.41 -3.76 -0.96
CA ALA A 301 13.56 -4.51 -2.19
C ALA A 301 13.31 -5.99 -1.92
N SER A 302 12.48 -6.61 -2.72
CA SER A 302 12.17 -8.02 -2.61
C SER A 302 12.23 -8.73 -3.97
N VAL A 303 12.67 -9.98 -3.93
CA VAL A 303 12.62 -10.87 -5.09
C VAL A 303 12.02 -12.19 -4.63
N ASN A 304 11.03 -12.66 -5.37
CA ASN A 304 10.42 -13.96 -5.17
C ASN A 304 10.59 -14.79 -6.45
N VAL A 305 11.05 -16.02 -6.29
CA VAL A 305 11.20 -16.98 -7.38
C VAL A 305 10.44 -18.24 -6.99
N HIS A 306 9.60 -18.73 -7.87
CA HIS A 306 8.90 -19.99 -7.66
C HIS A 306 8.95 -20.87 -8.91
N GLY A 307 9.01 -22.16 -8.68
CA GLY A 307 8.93 -23.18 -9.69
C GLY A 307 7.93 -24.26 -9.30
N LYS A 308 7.17 -24.76 -10.26
CA LYS A 308 6.24 -25.86 -10.06
C LYS A 308 6.33 -26.84 -11.24
N ALA A 309 6.46 -28.13 -10.92
CA ALA A 309 6.28 -29.20 -11.87
C ALA A 309 4.96 -29.92 -11.55
N THR A 310 4.19 -30.22 -12.57
CA THR A 310 2.96 -31.02 -12.45
C THR A 310 3.03 -32.14 -13.46
N VAL A 311 2.92 -33.39 -12.98
CA VAL A 311 2.94 -34.59 -13.81
C VAL A 311 1.54 -35.18 -13.88
N ASN A 312 1.00 -35.30 -15.08
CA ASN A 312 -0.24 -36.03 -15.36
C ASN A 312 0.13 -37.49 -15.69
N ILE A 313 -0.07 -38.39 -14.75
CA ILE A 313 0.31 -39.81 -14.91
C ILE A 313 -0.72 -40.51 -15.79
N ILE A 314 -2.00 -40.34 -15.47
CA ILE A 314 -3.15 -40.78 -16.24
C ILE A 314 -4.27 -39.77 -16.07
N ASP A 315 -5.33 -39.87 -16.87
CA ASP A 315 -6.51 -39.00 -16.75
C ASP A 315 -7.09 -39.06 -15.32
N GLY A 316 -7.12 -37.90 -14.67
CA GLY A 316 -7.60 -37.75 -13.30
C GLY A 316 -6.55 -37.96 -12.19
N LEU A 317 -5.33 -38.39 -12.49
CA LEU A 317 -4.22 -38.53 -11.53
C LEU A 317 -3.07 -37.62 -11.85
N THR A 318 -2.90 -36.58 -11.04
CA THR A 318 -1.81 -35.58 -11.15
C THR A 318 -0.98 -35.54 -9.87
N VAL A 319 0.32 -35.37 -10.03
CA VAL A 319 1.29 -35.18 -8.95
C VAL A 319 2.06 -33.89 -9.19
#